data_57de5ae89a5125db41138e9e36c2efab
#
_entry.id   57de5ae89a5125db41138e9e36c2efab
#
_cell.length_a   1.000
_cell.length_b   1.000
_cell.length_c   1.000
_cell.angle_alpha   90.00
_cell.angle_beta   90.00
_cell.angle_gamma   90.00
#
_symmetry.space_group_name_H-M   'P 1'
#
loop_
_entity.id
_entity.type
_entity.pdbx_description
1 polymer ?
#
loop_
_entity_poly.entity_id
_entity_poly.type
_entity_poly.pdbx_seq_one_letter_code
_entity_poly.pdbx_strand_id
1 'polypeptide(L)'
;ILIQRGTAYQAGGDVYFDVRKANNYGKLSNQSLEMLESGARIAPGENKKDPLDFALWKQCKEGEPVWDSPWGKGRPGWHIECSAMSLSYFKGVFDIHGGGRDLIFPHHENEIAQSEGASGKHLARYWMHNGFINVNTEKMSKSLSNFRTIRQVLEEHDAEVVRFFLLSSHYRSPIDYSSQN
;
A
#
# COMPACT_ATOMS: atom_id res chain seq x y z
N ILE A 1 -0.86 9.27 18.24
CA ILE A 1 -2.30 9.48 18.05
C ILE A 1 -3.04 8.14 18.08
N LEU A 2 -2.73 7.16 17.21
CA LEU A 2 -3.48 5.89 17.13
C LEU A 2 -3.46 5.10 18.43
N ILE A 3 -2.32 5.02 19.13
CA ILE A 3 -2.23 4.39 20.46
C ILE A 3 -3.12 5.12 21.46
N GLN A 4 -3.08 6.45 21.48
CA GLN A 4 -3.93 7.26 22.38
C GLN A 4 -5.43 7.07 22.12
N ARG A 5 -5.81 6.81 20.87
CA ARG A 5 -7.19 6.49 20.47
C ARG A 5 -7.54 5.03 20.68
N GLY A 6 -6.60 4.20 21.08
CA GLY A 6 -6.81 2.79 21.35
C GLY A 6 -6.95 1.92 20.09
N THR A 7 -6.64 2.46 18.90
CA THR A 7 -6.67 1.71 17.62
C THR A 7 -5.31 1.11 17.25
N ALA A 8 -4.28 1.36 18.04
CA ALA A 8 -2.97 0.73 17.90
C ALA A 8 -2.44 0.30 19.26
N TYR A 9 -1.51 -0.64 19.28
CA TYR A 9 -0.88 -1.16 20.48
C TYR A 9 0.59 -1.48 20.25
N GLN A 10 1.37 -1.41 21.32
CA GLN A 10 2.77 -1.85 21.34
C GLN A 10 2.83 -3.33 21.73
N ALA A 11 3.67 -4.09 21.04
CA ALA A 11 3.99 -5.46 21.39
C ALA A 11 5.45 -5.77 21.02
N GLY A 12 6.26 -6.13 22.01
CA GLY A 12 7.71 -6.17 21.87
C GLY A 12 8.26 -4.77 21.55
N GLY A 13 9.15 -4.67 20.58
CA GLY A 13 9.66 -3.39 20.07
C GLY A 13 8.85 -2.82 18.89
N ASP A 14 7.76 -3.49 18.50
CA ASP A 14 6.90 -3.12 17.36
C ASP A 14 5.65 -2.37 17.85
N VAL A 15 5.03 -1.62 16.93
CA VAL A 15 3.68 -1.06 17.11
C VAL A 15 2.79 -1.54 15.98
N TYR A 16 1.63 -2.06 16.32
CA TYR A 16 0.66 -2.59 15.38
C TYR A 16 -0.64 -1.81 15.41
N PHE A 17 -1.30 -1.69 14.25
CA PHE A 17 -2.67 -1.26 14.14
C PHE A 17 -3.59 -2.44 14.43
N ASP A 18 -4.59 -2.23 15.28
CA ASP A 18 -5.62 -3.21 15.66
C ASP A 18 -6.75 -3.14 14.62
N VAL A 19 -6.73 -4.07 13.66
CA VAL A 19 -7.68 -4.07 12.53
C VAL A 19 -9.12 -4.24 13.01
N ARG A 20 -9.36 -4.96 14.14
CA ARG A 20 -10.71 -5.13 14.72
C ARG A 20 -11.33 -3.83 15.21
N LYS A 21 -10.53 -2.80 15.43
CA LYS A 21 -10.98 -1.47 15.86
C LYS A 21 -11.16 -0.48 14.73
N ALA A 22 -10.83 -0.88 13.49
CA ALA A 22 -11.07 -0.05 12.32
C ALA A 22 -12.56 -0.07 11.94
N ASN A 23 -13.12 1.12 11.69
CA ASN A 23 -14.48 1.21 11.15
C ASN A 23 -14.49 0.77 9.68
N ASN A 24 -15.25 -0.28 9.38
CA ASN A 24 -15.45 -0.78 8.01
C ASN A 24 -14.13 -1.14 7.29
N TYR A 25 -13.21 -1.86 7.96
CA TYR A 25 -12.04 -2.40 7.29
C TYR A 25 -12.45 -3.34 6.16
N GLY A 26 -11.79 -3.22 5.02
CA GLY A 26 -12.14 -3.95 3.80
C GLY A 26 -13.09 -3.20 2.85
N LYS A 27 -13.50 -1.95 3.18
CA LYS A 27 -14.46 -1.18 2.38
C LYS A 27 -13.94 -0.80 0.98
N LEU A 28 -12.63 -0.60 0.81
CA LEU A 28 -12.02 -0.30 -0.49
C LEU A 28 -11.85 -1.56 -1.34
N SER A 29 -11.39 -2.62 -0.72
CA SER A 29 -11.15 -3.93 -1.35
C SER A 29 -12.41 -4.76 -1.54
N ASN A 30 -13.54 -4.34 -0.92
CA ASN A 30 -14.79 -5.08 -0.87
C ASN A 30 -14.63 -6.49 -0.29
N GLN A 31 -13.83 -6.61 0.77
CA GLN A 31 -13.56 -7.87 1.46
C GLN A 31 -14.03 -7.80 2.92
N SER A 32 -14.68 -8.84 3.41
CA SER A 32 -15.02 -8.94 4.83
C SER A 32 -13.82 -9.43 5.65
N LEU A 33 -13.82 -9.16 6.95
CA LEU A 33 -12.77 -9.65 7.86
C LEU A 33 -12.67 -11.19 7.82
N GLU A 34 -13.79 -11.90 7.73
CA GLU A 34 -13.83 -13.36 7.65
C GLU A 34 -13.14 -13.89 6.38
N MET A 35 -13.30 -13.20 5.25
CA MET A 35 -12.62 -13.55 4.01
C MET A 35 -11.11 -13.34 4.12
N LEU A 36 -10.70 -12.27 4.79
CA LEU A 36 -9.29 -11.93 5.00
C LEU A 36 -8.59 -12.88 5.97
N GLU A 37 -9.29 -13.33 7.01
CA GLU A 37 -8.77 -14.27 8.02
C GLU A 37 -8.32 -15.60 7.42
N SER A 38 -9.03 -16.11 6.43
CA SER A 38 -8.74 -17.42 5.82
C SER A 38 -7.34 -17.51 5.20
N GLY A 39 -6.73 -16.39 4.85
CA GLY A 39 -5.39 -16.29 4.27
C GLY A 39 -4.32 -15.67 5.19
N ALA A 40 -4.74 -15.14 6.33
CA ALA A 40 -3.85 -14.39 7.22
C ALA A 40 -3.03 -15.32 8.12
N ARG A 41 -1.75 -14.97 8.34
CA ARG A 41 -0.84 -15.71 9.22
C ARG A 41 0.02 -14.74 10.02
N ILE A 42 0.34 -15.14 11.27
CA ILE A 42 1.35 -14.44 12.06
C ILE A 42 2.71 -15.01 11.67
N ALA A 43 3.61 -14.15 11.19
CA ALA A 43 4.96 -14.58 10.87
C ALA A 43 5.77 -14.89 12.13
N PRO A 44 6.72 -15.83 12.08
CA PRO A 44 7.61 -16.09 13.20
C PRO A 44 8.31 -14.80 13.69
N GLY A 45 8.29 -14.59 15.00
CA GLY A 45 8.88 -13.41 15.65
C GLY A 45 7.99 -12.15 15.63
N GLU A 46 6.77 -12.21 15.11
CA GLU A 46 5.79 -11.14 15.24
C GLU A 46 4.91 -11.33 16.50
N ASN A 47 4.67 -10.23 17.20
CA ASN A 47 3.87 -10.20 18.44
C ASN A 47 2.47 -9.62 18.19
N LYS A 48 1.87 -9.94 17.06
CA LYS A 48 0.51 -9.51 16.71
C LYS A 48 -0.53 -10.17 17.59
N LYS A 49 -1.59 -9.46 17.94
CA LYS A 49 -2.76 -10.00 18.62
C LYS A 49 -3.69 -10.72 17.64
N ASP A 50 -3.79 -10.18 16.42
CA ASP A 50 -4.59 -10.71 15.33
C ASP A 50 -3.72 -10.84 14.07
N PRO A 51 -3.84 -11.92 13.28
CA PRO A 51 -3.08 -12.08 12.04
C PRO A 51 -3.27 -10.94 11.03
N LEU A 52 -4.40 -10.26 11.05
CA LEU A 52 -4.71 -9.12 10.17
C LEU A 52 -4.05 -7.82 10.60
N ASP A 53 -3.59 -7.73 11.86
CA ASP A 53 -2.93 -6.51 12.34
C ASP A 53 -1.68 -6.22 11.51
N PHE A 54 -1.42 -4.96 11.26
CA PHE A 54 -0.29 -4.53 10.45
C PHE A 54 0.63 -3.56 11.19
N ALA A 55 1.91 -3.60 10.85
CA ALA A 55 2.91 -2.81 11.52
C ALA A 55 2.82 -1.33 11.16
N LEU A 56 2.79 -0.48 12.19
CA LEU A 56 2.96 0.97 12.11
C LEU A 56 4.42 1.36 12.39
N TRP A 57 5.08 0.61 13.28
CA TRP A 57 6.48 0.76 13.63
C TRP A 57 7.10 -0.61 13.81
N LYS A 58 8.28 -0.82 13.25
CA LYS A 58 9.04 -2.07 13.37
C LYS A 58 10.35 -1.79 14.08
N GLN A 59 10.67 -2.58 15.09
CA GLN A 59 11.97 -2.57 15.71
C GLN A 59 13.07 -2.79 14.67
N CYS A 60 14.17 -2.07 14.76
CA CYS A 60 15.26 -2.15 13.80
C CYS A 60 15.93 -3.53 13.81
N LYS A 61 16.36 -3.96 12.61
CA LYS A 61 17.29 -5.07 12.43
C LYS A 61 18.64 -4.51 12.00
N GLU A 62 19.68 -5.31 12.17
CA GLU A 62 21.03 -4.93 11.73
C GLU A 62 21.03 -4.63 10.22
N GLY A 63 21.65 -3.49 9.84
CA GLY A 63 21.75 -3.04 8.46
C GLY A 63 20.52 -2.30 7.91
N GLU A 64 19.42 -2.15 8.68
CA GLU A 64 18.27 -1.34 8.28
C GLU A 64 18.45 0.14 8.68
N PRO A 65 17.86 1.09 7.92
CA PRO A 65 17.70 2.47 8.37
C PRO A 65 16.97 2.52 9.71
N VAL A 66 17.42 3.39 10.62
CA VAL A 66 16.90 3.41 11.98
C VAL A 66 16.67 4.84 12.46
N TRP A 67 15.56 5.03 13.18
CA TRP A 67 15.18 6.27 13.86
C TRP A 67 14.87 6.00 15.33
N ASP A 68 15.03 7.01 16.15
CA ASP A 68 14.59 6.97 17.55
C ASP A 68 13.08 7.17 17.64
N SER A 69 12.45 6.47 18.57
CA SER A 69 11.01 6.59 18.84
C SER A 69 10.72 6.33 20.33
N PRO A 70 9.51 6.69 20.82
CA PRO A 70 9.08 6.33 22.17
C PRO A 70 9.03 4.82 22.45
N TRP A 71 9.05 4.00 21.39
CA TRP A 71 9.00 2.53 21.47
C TRP A 71 10.36 1.87 21.28
N GLY A 72 11.40 2.67 21.16
CA GLY A 72 12.77 2.23 20.88
C GLY A 72 13.20 2.52 19.45
N LYS A 73 14.42 2.11 19.13
CA LYS A 73 15.00 2.26 17.78
C LYS A 73 14.29 1.37 16.77
N GLY A 74 13.93 1.95 15.63
CA GLY A 74 13.18 1.23 14.61
C GLY A 74 12.95 2.04 13.35
N ARG A 75 12.00 1.58 12.54
CA ARG A 75 11.57 2.23 11.32
C ARG A 75 10.04 2.20 11.18
N PRO A 76 9.44 3.12 10.41
CA PRO A 76 8.02 3.07 10.12
C PRO A 76 7.67 1.78 9.35
N GLY A 77 6.44 1.32 9.55
CA GLY A 77 5.83 0.34 8.65
C GLY A 77 5.51 0.98 7.29
N TRP A 78 5.42 0.16 6.25
CA TRP A 78 5.24 0.67 4.88
C TRP A 78 4.00 1.56 4.72
N HIS A 79 2.87 1.18 5.32
CA HIS A 79 1.60 1.90 5.09
C HIS A 79 1.55 3.26 5.79
N ILE A 80 2.20 3.40 6.95
CA ILE A 80 2.16 4.65 7.73
C ILE A 80 2.98 5.77 7.06
N GLU A 81 3.98 5.43 6.26
CA GLU A 81 4.77 6.40 5.52
C GLU A 81 3.89 7.23 4.59
N CYS A 82 3.08 6.57 3.75
CA CYS A 82 2.20 7.24 2.81
C CYS A 82 1.11 8.06 3.52
N SER A 83 0.51 7.54 4.58
CA SER A 83 -0.46 8.29 5.37
C SER A 83 0.15 9.53 6.01
N ALA A 84 1.33 9.41 6.62
CA ALA A 84 2.01 10.54 7.25
C ALA A 84 2.41 11.62 6.24
N MET A 85 2.96 11.22 5.09
CA MET A 85 3.31 12.13 4.01
C MET A 85 2.08 12.84 3.45
N SER A 86 1.03 12.10 3.12
CA SER A 86 -0.21 12.67 2.56
C SER A 86 -0.85 13.68 3.52
N LEU A 87 -0.98 13.33 4.78
CA LEU A 87 -1.56 14.23 5.80
C LEU A 87 -0.69 15.48 6.05
N SER A 88 0.64 15.34 5.93
CA SER A 88 1.57 16.46 6.06
C SER A 88 1.40 17.49 4.94
N TYR A 89 1.25 17.02 3.69
CA TYR A 89 1.12 17.89 2.53
C TYR A 89 -0.29 18.48 2.40
N PHE A 90 -1.32 17.65 2.50
CA PHE A 90 -2.70 18.07 2.22
C PHE A 90 -3.46 18.59 3.44
N LYS A 91 -2.96 18.31 4.66
CA LYS A 91 -3.55 18.79 5.93
C LYS A 91 -5.03 18.44 6.12
N GLY A 92 -5.53 17.44 5.39
CA GLY A 92 -6.94 17.03 5.45
C GLY A 92 -7.29 16.04 4.36
N VAL A 93 -8.59 15.96 4.04
CA VAL A 93 -9.10 15.14 2.95
C VAL A 93 -8.62 15.70 1.61
N PHE A 94 -7.96 14.88 0.81
CA PHE A 94 -7.55 15.27 -0.54
C PHE A 94 -8.43 14.62 -1.61
N ASP A 95 -8.30 15.06 -2.86
CA ASP A 95 -9.27 14.69 -3.88
C ASP A 95 -9.04 13.29 -4.42
N ILE A 96 -7.81 12.97 -4.86
CA ILE A 96 -7.52 11.71 -5.54
C ILE A 96 -6.33 11.01 -4.90
N HIS A 97 -6.50 9.72 -4.59
CA HIS A 97 -5.42 8.78 -4.23
C HIS A 97 -5.39 7.66 -5.26
N GLY A 98 -4.21 7.39 -5.82
CA GLY A 98 -4.09 6.44 -6.91
C GLY A 98 -2.91 5.50 -6.78
N GLY A 99 -2.97 4.37 -7.49
CA GLY A 99 -1.91 3.39 -7.56
C GLY A 99 -2.23 2.19 -8.45
N GLY A 100 -1.43 1.16 -8.42
CA GLY A 100 -1.72 -0.11 -9.08
C GLY A 100 -2.83 -0.89 -8.37
N ARG A 101 -3.50 -1.79 -9.07
CA ARG A 101 -4.55 -2.65 -8.48
C ARG A 101 -4.05 -3.51 -7.32
N ASP A 102 -2.78 -3.86 -7.31
CA ASP A 102 -2.12 -4.59 -6.23
C ASP A 102 -2.01 -3.81 -4.93
N LEU A 103 -2.11 -2.47 -4.99
CA LEU A 103 -2.11 -1.61 -3.82
C LEU A 103 -3.49 -1.48 -3.15
N ILE A 104 -4.58 -1.88 -3.80
CA ILE A 104 -5.92 -1.85 -3.19
C ILE A 104 -5.88 -2.52 -1.83
N PHE A 105 -5.33 -3.73 -1.79
CA PHE A 105 -5.14 -4.50 -0.57
C PHE A 105 -3.74 -5.15 -0.56
N PRO A 106 -3.04 -5.08 0.58
CA PRO A 106 -3.45 -4.46 1.84
C PRO A 106 -3.13 -2.95 1.94
N HIS A 107 -2.32 -2.38 1.03
CA HIS A 107 -1.67 -1.07 1.23
C HIS A 107 -2.67 0.09 1.42
N HIS A 108 -3.52 0.36 0.44
CA HIS A 108 -4.48 1.47 0.49
C HIS A 108 -5.59 1.23 1.53
N GLU A 109 -6.02 -0.02 1.73
CA GLU A 109 -6.95 -0.34 2.81
C GLU A 109 -6.36 0.00 4.19
N ASN A 110 -5.07 -0.30 4.40
CA ASN A 110 -4.35 0.02 5.63
C ASN A 110 -4.12 1.53 5.78
N GLU A 111 -3.86 2.25 4.69
CA GLU A 111 -3.78 3.71 4.72
C GLU A 111 -5.10 4.35 5.15
N ILE A 112 -6.23 3.84 4.65
CA ILE A 112 -7.56 4.28 5.08
C ILE A 112 -7.73 4.05 6.58
N ALA A 113 -7.50 2.82 7.04
CA ALA A 113 -7.72 2.44 8.43
C ALA A 113 -6.93 3.32 9.40
N GLN A 114 -5.62 3.52 9.13
CA GLN A 114 -4.77 4.31 10.01
C GLN A 114 -5.04 5.82 9.91
N SER A 115 -5.32 6.34 8.72
CA SER A 115 -5.57 7.78 8.53
C SER A 115 -6.91 8.20 9.08
N GLU A 116 -7.96 7.43 8.83
CA GLU A 116 -9.29 7.66 9.39
C GLU A 116 -9.31 7.41 10.90
N GLY A 117 -8.62 6.38 11.37
CA GLY A 117 -8.41 6.13 12.81
C GLY A 117 -7.69 7.27 13.50
N ALA A 118 -6.73 7.92 12.86
CA ALA A 118 -5.99 9.04 13.42
C ALA A 118 -6.73 10.38 13.33
N SER A 119 -7.43 10.65 12.24
CA SER A 119 -8.05 11.97 11.98
C SER A 119 -9.55 12.02 12.27
N GLY A 120 -10.25 10.88 12.21
CA GLY A 120 -11.71 10.80 12.22
C GLY A 120 -12.37 11.29 10.93
N LYS A 121 -11.60 11.48 9.86
CA LYS A 121 -12.04 11.96 8.54
C LYS A 121 -11.56 11.04 7.45
N HIS A 122 -12.27 11.00 6.32
CA HIS A 122 -11.79 10.27 5.13
C HIS A 122 -10.41 10.74 4.71
N LEU A 123 -9.60 9.80 4.17
CA LEU A 123 -8.27 10.12 3.66
C LEU A 123 -8.37 10.81 2.30
N ALA A 124 -9.11 10.22 1.36
CA ALA A 124 -9.31 10.74 0.01
C ALA A 124 -10.77 10.63 -0.43
N ARG A 125 -11.17 11.49 -1.38
CA ARG A 125 -12.53 11.48 -1.95
C ARG A 125 -12.68 10.40 -3.02
N TYR A 126 -11.65 10.21 -3.84
CA TYR A 126 -11.65 9.26 -4.96
C TYR A 126 -10.42 8.38 -4.91
N TRP A 127 -10.63 7.11 -5.20
CA TRP A 127 -9.57 6.09 -5.29
C TRP A 127 -9.50 5.60 -6.73
N MET A 128 -8.31 5.71 -7.32
CA MET A 128 -8.07 5.30 -8.71
C MET A 128 -7.00 4.22 -8.78
N HIS A 129 -7.31 3.10 -9.43
CA HIS A 129 -6.38 1.98 -9.53
C HIS A 129 -6.19 1.56 -10.97
N ASN A 130 -4.93 1.60 -11.44
CA ASN A 130 -4.56 1.19 -12.77
C ASN A 130 -4.52 -0.33 -12.90
N GLY A 131 -4.90 -0.83 -14.08
CA GLY A 131 -4.61 -2.19 -14.51
C GLY A 131 -3.09 -2.43 -14.60
N PHE A 132 -2.72 -3.70 -14.68
CA PHE A 132 -1.32 -4.07 -14.87
C PHE A 132 -0.86 -3.88 -16.32
N ILE A 133 0.43 -3.65 -16.50
CA ILE A 133 1.09 -3.81 -17.79
C ILE A 133 1.59 -5.26 -17.84
N ASN A 134 1.13 -5.99 -18.83
CA ASN A 134 1.58 -7.32 -19.15
C ASN A 134 2.69 -7.26 -20.21
N VAL A 135 3.48 -8.29 -20.31
CA VAL A 135 4.45 -8.49 -21.40
C VAL A 135 4.15 -9.86 -22.01
N ASN A 136 3.73 -9.89 -23.27
CA ASN A 136 3.31 -11.12 -23.94
C ASN A 136 2.27 -11.92 -23.11
N THR A 137 1.22 -11.23 -22.64
CA THR A 137 0.11 -11.77 -21.82
C THR A 137 0.46 -12.14 -20.39
N GLU A 138 1.73 -12.08 -19.98
CA GLU A 138 2.15 -12.33 -18.60
C GLU A 138 2.35 -11.03 -17.83
N LYS A 139 2.01 -11.02 -16.54
CA LYS A 139 2.24 -9.85 -15.67
C LYS A 139 3.71 -9.46 -15.68
N MET A 140 4.00 -8.18 -15.98
CA MET A 140 5.36 -7.65 -15.88
C MET A 140 5.85 -7.70 -14.43
N SER A 141 6.95 -8.40 -14.18
CA SER A 141 7.56 -8.50 -12.85
C SER A 141 9.06 -8.76 -12.92
N LYS A 142 9.78 -8.32 -11.88
CA LYS A 142 11.22 -8.60 -11.76
C LYS A 142 11.52 -10.09 -11.62
N SER A 143 10.66 -10.84 -10.93
CA SER A 143 10.82 -12.28 -10.72
C SER A 143 10.72 -13.11 -12.00
N LEU A 144 9.95 -12.60 -12.99
CA LEU A 144 9.79 -13.24 -14.31
C LEU A 144 10.83 -12.77 -15.33
N SER A 145 11.76 -11.88 -14.93
CA SER A 145 12.79 -11.31 -15.82
C SER A 145 12.22 -10.64 -17.09
N ASN A 146 10.92 -10.31 -17.10
CA ASN A 146 10.25 -9.61 -18.20
C ASN A 146 10.03 -8.12 -17.88
N PHE A 147 10.65 -7.62 -16.79
CA PHE A 147 10.51 -6.25 -16.34
C PHE A 147 11.30 -5.29 -17.25
N ARG A 148 10.63 -4.25 -17.75
CA ARG A 148 11.24 -3.14 -18.48
C ARG A 148 10.96 -1.82 -17.78
N THR A 149 12.00 -1.02 -17.60
CA THR A 149 11.83 0.34 -17.07
C THR A 149 11.34 1.28 -18.16
N ILE A 150 10.65 2.36 -17.77
CA ILE A 150 10.26 3.43 -18.70
C ILE A 150 11.51 3.97 -19.44
N ARG A 151 12.64 4.10 -18.76
CA ARG A 151 13.90 4.56 -19.38
C ARG A 151 14.34 3.67 -20.53
N GLN A 152 14.33 2.35 -20.34
CA GLN A 152 14.66 1.40 -21.41
C GLN A 152 13.69 1.47 -22.58
N VAL A 153 12.40 1.65 -22.30
CA VAL A 153 11.39 1.78 -23.36
C VAL A 153 11.59 3.09 -24.14
N LEU A 154 11.98 4.18 -23.48
CA LEU A 154 12.27 5.46 -24.13
C LEU A 154 13.58 5.47 -24.95
N GLU A 155 14.45 4.48 -24.79
CA GLU A 155 15.60 4.27 -25.68
C GLU A 155 15.19 3.71 -27.04
N GLU A 156 14.04 3.02 -27.10
CA GLU A 156 13.51 2.34 -28.30
C GLU A 156 12.33 3.10 -28.96
N HIS A 157 11.60 3.89 -28.18
CA HIS A 157 10.37 4.55 -28.62
C HIS A 157 10.28 6.01 -28.16
N ASP A 158 9.67 6.85 -28.97
CA ASP A 158 9.39 8.24 -28.58
C ASP A 158 8.43 8.32 -27.37
N ALA A 159 8.62 9.31 -26.52
CA ALA A 159 7.83 9.50 -25.31
C ALA A 159 6.31 9.65 -25.61
N GLU A 160 5.94 10.30 -26.73
CA GLU A 160 4.55 10.45 -27.12
C GLU A 160 3.93 9.10 -27.56
N VAL A 161 4.71 8.22 -28.17
CA VAL A 161 4.25 6.84 -28.52
C VAL A 161 3.98 6.05 -27.24
N VAL A 162 4.90 6.11 -26.27
CA VAL A 162 4.73 5.44 -24.96
C VAL A 162 3.51 5.99 -24.21
N ARG A 163 3.32 7.30 -24.23
CA ARG A 163 2.15 7.95 -23.63
C ARG A 163 0.86 7.52 -24.32
N PHE A 164 0.83 7.52 -25.65
CA PHE A 164 -0.33 7.07 -26.42
C PHE A 164 -0.67 5.62 -26.12
N PHE A 165 0.33 4.74 -26.08
CA PHE A 165 0.15 3.34 -25.70
C PHE A 165 -0.51 3.18 -24.33
N LEU A 166 -0.03 3.89 -23.32
CA LEU A 166 -0.59 3.83 -21.95
C LEU A 166 -2.04 4.38 -21.89
N LEU A 167 -2.41 5.29 -22.78
CA LEU A 167 -3.75 5.89 -22.84
C LEU A 167 -4.68 5.19 -23.84
N SER A 168 -4.20 4.20 -24.59
CA SER A 168 -4.99 3.49 -25.62
C SER A 168 -6.10 2.62 -25.04
N SER A 169 -6.03 2.29 -23.76
CA SER A 169 -7.03 1.50 -23.04
C SER A 169 -7.60 2.26 -21.84
N HIS A 170 -8.77 1.80 -21.36
CA HIS A 170 -9.28 2.29 -20.08
C HIS A 170 -8.30 1.97 -18.96
N TYR A 171 -8.00 2.94 -18.08
CA TYR A 171 -6.95 2.83 -17.07
C TYR A 171 -7.08 1.62 -16.11
N ARG A 172 -8.31 1.09 -15.91
CA ARG A 172 -8.55 -0.11 -15.09
C ARG A 172 -8.24 -1.42 -15.82
N SER A 173 -8.16 -1.38 -17.14
CA SER A 173 -7.88 -2.58 -17.95
C SER A 173 -6.39 -2.88 -17.95
N PRO A 174 -5.99 -4.15 -17.95
CA PRO A 174 -4.61 -4.49 -18.22
C PRO A 174 -4.26 -4.11 -19.67
N ILE A 175 -3.01 -3.70 -19.88
CA ILE A 175 -2.46 -3.39 -21.21
C ILE A 175 -1.36 -4.41 -21.47
N ASP A 176 -1.32 -4.97 -22.69
CA ASP A 176 -0.25 -5.89 -23.08
C ASP A 176 0.81 -5.17 -23.91
N TYR A 177 2.03 -5.15 -23.41
CA TYR A 177 3.20 -4.65 -24.11
C TYR A 177 3.84 -5.81 -24.90
N SER A 178 3.55 -5.86 -26.18
CA SER A 178 4.07 -6.87 -27.10
C SER A 178 4.60 -6.22 -28.38
N SER A 179 5.40 -6.96 -29.13
CA SER A 179 5.91 -6.52 -30.43
C SER A 179 4.84 -6.41 -31.52
N GLN A 180 3.60 -6.78 -31.21
CA GLN A 180 2.46 -6.72 -32.13
C GLN A 180 1.55 -5.51 -31.90
N ASN A 181 1.82 -4.71 -30.86
CA ASN A 181 1.03 -3.53 -30.49
C ASN A 181 1.81 -2.25 -30.71
#